data_24f59c515866a003ea9e78a762786a1c
#
_entry.id   24f59c515866a003ea9e78a762786a1c
#
_cell.length_a   1.000
_cell.length_b   1.000
_cell.length_c   1.000
_cell.angle_alpha   90.00
_cell.angle_beta   90.00
_cell.angle_gamma   90.00
#
_symmetry.space_group_name_H-M   'P 1'
#
loop_
_entity.id
_entity.type
_entity.pdbx_description
1 polymer ?
#
loop_
_entity_poly.entity_id
_entity_poly.type
_entity_poly.pdbx_seq_one_letter_code
_entity_poly.pdbx_strand_id
1 'polypeptide(L)'
;MPLGETVTDLSKDELITRLQDIEWEDFEVKEARNEVPKNAWETVSAFSNTAGGWIIFGAKKEGKKYEITGCSEPGKTESDFLTVLNTGNKFNKRIDVTPKKYAIDGKTVLAFYIPQRNPREKPVYFDSPKNTFVRTGSGDRRATQEEIDSFFRNASFGKKDGEQTRLAFNDLDHETVKQYRNLFAQTNPGHRYLNLADKAFLEKLSATNHGRVTYAGLLIFGTYDAIRRELPHYRVEYLEIAGTSYTDAATRYNYRISSESNLFQTFFQIYSRLSKTVEIPFSVSQGIRNDDPPHLQALREALVNLLIHSDYFSNATPRIRVFSDRIEFFNPGALPKRIELILEEEFSMPRNPVITKTFRFVKLAENIGSGFAKMIDGWQAHYKNPPIIRGDLDYYVITFPFDPKKPVSGKDESKESETIQKLPRNYPENP
;
A
#
# COMPACT_ATOMS: atom_id res chain seq x y z
N MET A 1 18.92 13.70 10.68
CA MET A 1 19.97 13.13 9.84
C MET A 1 19.46 13.15 8.42
N PRO A 2 20.21 13.53 7.40
CA PRO A 2 19.73 13.51 6.02
C PRO A 2 19.48 12.07 5.59
N LEU A 3 18.23 11.77 5.25
CA LEU A 3 17.75 10.49 4.70
C LEU A 3 17.98 10.55 3.20
N GLY A 4 18.93 9.83 2.66
CA GLY A 4 19.05 9.80 1.21
C GLY A 4 20.30 9.19 0.59
N GLU A 5 21.16 8.53 1.36
CA GLU A 5 22.19 7.69 0.74
C GLU A 5 21.81 6.22 0.91
N THR A 6 21.58 5.54 -0.20
CA THR A 6 21.58 4.06 -0.23
C THR A 6 22.91 3.61 0.37
N VAL A 7 22.89 3.10 1.61
CA VAL A 7 24.09 2.65 2.35
C VAL A 7 24.64 1.38 1.67
N THR A 8 25.13 1.54 0.44
CA THR A 8 25.90 0.52 -0.27
C THR A 8 27.39 0.59 0.07
N ASP A 9 27.79 1.57 0.87
CA ASP A 9 29.16 1.75 1.32
C ASP A 9 29.25 1.61 2.85
N LEU A 10 29.77 0.48 3.33
CA LEU A 10 30.06 0.23 4.73
C LEU A 10 31.54 0.52 4.98
N SER A 11 31.86 1.53 5.77
CA SER A 11 33.24 1.80 6.17
C SER A 11 33.67 0.83 7.28
N LYS A 12 35.01 0.70 7.50
CA LYS A 12 35.55 -0.14 8.59
C LYS A 12 35.09 0.35 9.97
N ASP A 13 35.08 1.66 10.19
CA ASP A 13 34.68 2.27 11.45
C ASP A 13 33.20 2.10 11.73
N GLU A 14 32.37 2.21 10.69
CA GLU A 14 30.93 1.92 10.78
C GLU A 14 30.67 0.45 11.07
N LEU A 15 31.39 -0.49 10.42
CA LEU A 15 31.30 -1.90 10.70
C LEU A 15 31.64 -2.19 12.19
N ILE A 16 32.71 -1.61 12.70
CA ILE A 16 33.12 -1.79 14.11
C ILE A 16 32.06 -1.23 15.04
N THR A 17 31.51 -0.05 14.72
CA THR A 17 30.43 0.59 15.51
C THR A 17 29.18 -0.31 15.54
N ARG A 18 28.74 -0.81 14.40
CA ARG A 18 27.57 -1.71 14.32
C ARG A 18 27.80 -3.06 15.04
N LEU A 19 29.03 -3.56 15.09
CA LEU A 19 29.38 -4.76 15.85
C LEU A 19 29.41 -4.54 17.37
N GLN A 20 29.47 -3.30 17.83
CA GLN A 20 29.49 -2.93 19.25
C GLN A 20 28.11 -2.56 19.81
N ASP A 21 27.11 -2.37 18.94
CA ASP A 21 25.80 -1.87 19.30
C ASP A 21 24.71 -2.94 19.10
N ILE A 22 23.47 -2.56 19.37
CA ILE A 22 22.26 -3.38 19.35
C ILE A 22 21.97 -3.92 17.93
N GLU A 23 21.20 -5.01 17.83
CA GLU A 23 20.72 -5.62 16.59
C GLU A 23 20.06 -4.62 15.64
N TRP A 24 20.58 -4.54 14.41
CA TRP A 24 20.07 -3.68 13.35
C TRP A 24 19.15 -4.48 12.43
N GLU A 25 18.11 -3.87 11.91
CA GLU A 25 17.19 -4.53 10.97
C GLU A 25 17.84 -4.88 9.63
N ASP A 26 18.84 -4.08 9.21
CA ASP A 26 19.55 -4.21 7.95
C ASP A 26 20.95 -4.86 8.09
N PHE A 27 21.20 -5.59 9.19
CA PHE A 27 22.52 -6.13 9.48
C PHE A 27 22.44 -7.49 10.16
N GLU A 28 23.11 -8.47 9.61
CA GLU A 28 23.12 -9.85 10.11
C GLU A 28 24.54 -10.39 10.20
N VAL A 29 24.88 -11.04 11.31
CA VAL A 29 26.21 -11.56 11.57
C VAL A 29 26.21 -13.08 11.62
N LYS A 30 27.18 -13.70 10.96
CA LYS A 30 27.36 -15.14 10.90
C LYS A 30 28.82 -15.51 11.18
N GLU A 31 29.06 -16.56 11.94
CA GLU A 31 30.41 -16.98 12.31
C GLU A 31 31.28 -17.36 11.09
N ALA A 32 30.77 -18.19 10.19
CA ALA A 32 31.38 -18.57 8.89
C ALA A 32 32.88 -18.88 8.96
N ARG A 33 33.34 -19.65 9.94
CA ARG A 33 34.77 -19.95 10.11
C ARG A 33 35.38 -20.70 8.92
N ASN A 34 34.78 -21.81 8.50
CA ASN A 34 35.32 -22.70 7.49
C ASN A 34 34.47 -22.83 6.23
N GLU A 35 33.19 -22.55 6.33
CA GLU A 35 32.21 -22.65 5.24
C GLU A 35 31.09 -21.61 5.38
N VAL A 36 30.32 -21.40 4.31
CA VAL A 36 29.13 -20.57 4.33
C VAL A 36 28.03 -21.22 5.20
N PRO A 37 27.57 -20.58 6.27
CA PRO A 37 26.54 -21.15 7.13
C PRO A 37 25.24 -21.40 6.37
N LYS A 38 24.58 -22.53 6.62
CA LYS A 38 23.32 -22.90 5.93
C LYS A 38 22.22 -21.85 6.08
N ASN A 39 22.14 -21.19 7.24
CA ASN A 39 21.17 -20.14 7.52
C ASN A 39 21.53 -18.77 6.87
N ALA A 40 22.68 -18.65 6.21
CA ALA A 40 22.97 -17.47 5.39
C ALA A 40 22.01 -17.35 4.20
N TRP A 41 21.50 -18.46 3.68
CA TRP A 41 20.54 -18.46 2.56
C TRP A 41 19.16 -17.93 2.97
N GLU A 42 18.77 -18.16 4.23
CA GLU A 42 17.56 -17.59 4.81
C GLU A 42 17.66 -16.06 4.87
N THR A 43 18.78 -15.54 5.33
CA THR A 43 19.05 -14.10 5.39
C THR A 43 19.13 -13.46 4.00
N VAL A 44 19.77 -14.13 3.03
CA VAL A 44 19.78 -13.65 1.64
C VAL A 44 18.36 -13.52 1.08
N SER A 45 17.51 -14.54 1.31
CA SER A 45 16.10 -14.49 0.92
C SER A 45 15.37 -13.34 1.64
N ALA A 46 15.53 -13.23 2.95
CA ALA A 46 14.88 -12.23 3.78
C ALA A 46 15.23 -10.79 3.34
N PHE A 47 16.51 -10.48 3.18
CA PHE A 47 16.96 -9.16 2.73
C PHE A 47 16.46 -8.84 1.30
N SER A 48 16.55 -9.81 0.38
CA SER A 48 16.05 -9.62 -0.99
C SER A 48 14.54 -9.31 -1.04
N ASN A 49 13.77 -9.90 -0.13
CA ASN A 49 12.31 -9.75 -0.07
C ASN A 49 11.85 -8.52 0.74
N THR A 50 12.70 -7.97 1.61
CA THR A 50 12.37 -6.82 2.47
C THR A 50 13.14 -5.58 2.07
N ALA A 51 14.00 -5.04 2.94
CA ALA A 51 14.64 -3.73 2.75
C ALA A 51 16.09 -3.82 2.24
N GLY A 52 16.61 -5.02 2.00
CA GLY A 52 18.04 -5.23 1.79
C GLY A 52 18.81 -5.22 3.10
N GLY A 53 20.13 -5.42 3.02
CA GLY A 53 20.97 -5.37 4.22
C GLY A 53 22.36 -6.00 4.04
N TRP A 54 23.16 -5.90 5.11
CA TRP A 54 24.50 -6.43 5.16
C TRP A 54 24.57 -7.77 5.86
N ILE A 55 25.19 -8.78 5.24
CA ILE A 55 25.57 -10.04 5.86
C ILE A 55 27.07 -9.99 6.14
N ILE A 56 27.43 -10.22 7.40
CA ILE A 56 28.82 -10.19 7.87
C ILE A 56 29.26 -11.60 8.23
N PHE A 57 30.33 -12.07 7.61
CA PHE A 57 30.99 -13.34 7.93
C PHE A 57 32.29 -13.11 8.72
N GLY A 58 32.55 -13.94 9.70
CA GLY A 58 33.72 -13.86 10.55
C GLY A 58 33.48 -13.11 11.86
N ALA A 59 32.22 -13.01 12.30
CA ALA A 59 31.88 -12.58 13.63
C ALA A 59 30.76 -13.45 14.22
N LYS A 60 30.66 -13.48 15.55
CA LYS A 60 29.71 -14.30 16.30
C LYS A 60 29.03 -13.44 17.34
N LYS A 61 27.73 -13.63 17.53
CA LYS A 61 26.98 -12.97 18.60
C LYS A 61 27.34 -13.56 19.96
N GLU A 62 27.73 -12.72 20.91
CA GLU A 62 28.00 -13.09 22.28
C GLU A 62 27.27 -12.14 23.26
N GLY A 63 26.13 -12.59 23.75
CA GLY A 63 25.25 -11.76 24.56
C GLY A 63 24.69 -10.56 23.79
N LYS A 64 25.03 -9.34 24.19
CA LYS A 64 24.65 -8.07 23.55
C LYS A 64 25.68 -7.52 22.56
N LYS A 65 26.83 -8.18 22.40
CA LYS A 65 27.95 -7.74 21.53
C LYS A 65 28.28 -8.83 20.51
N TYR A 66 29.10 -8.46 19.53
CA TYR A 66 29.65 -9.40 18.58
C TYR A 66 31.15 -9.58 18.81
N GLU A 67 31.61 -10.83 18.86
CA GLU A 67 33.00 -11.21 18.88
C GLU A 67 33.52 -11.44 17.45
N ILE A 68 34.65 -10.86 17.09
CA ILE A 68 35.30 -11.10 15.79
C ILE A 68 36.03 -12.41 15.83
N THR A 69 35.56 -13.41 15.11
CA THR A 69 36.15 -14.73 15.02
C THR A 69 37.09 -14.88 13.81
N GLY A 70 36.84 -14.11 12.75
CA GLY A 70 37.53 -14.21 11.47
C GLY A 70 37.06 -15.39 10.62
N CYS A 71 37.26 -15.30 9.30
CA CYS A 71 37.14 -16.41 8.36
C CYS A 71 38.51 -17.09 8.18
N SER A 72 38.59 -18.41 8.30
CA SER A 72 39.87 -19.17 8.16
C SER A 72 40.33 -19.16 6.70
N GLU A 73 39.42 -19.35 5.77
CA GLU A 73 39.67 -19.35 4.31
C GLU A 73 38.83 -18.31 3.59
N PRO A 74 39.11 -16.98 3.79
CA PRO A 74 38.20 -15.93 3.35
C PRO A 74 38.01 -15.91 1.83
N GLY A 75 39.01 -16.23 1.03
CA GLY A 75 38.90 -16.31 -0.43
C GLY A 75 37.97 -17.43 -0.91
N LYS A 76 38.01 -18.60 -0.27
CA LYS A 76 37.13 -19.74 -0.55
C LYS A 76 35.71 -19.42 -0.12
N THR A 77 35.51 -18.95 1.11
CA THR A 77 34.17 -18.57 1.65
C THR A 77 33.48 -17.53 0.78
N GLU A 78 34.20 -16.52 0.33
CA GLU A 78 33.68 -15.52 -0.61
C GLU A 78 33.30 -16.14 -1.95
N SER A 79 34.20 -16.94 -2.54
CA SER A 79 33.97 -17.59 -3.85
C SER A 79 32.76 -18.52 -3.78
N ASP A 80 32.63 -19.33 -2.74
CA ASP A 80 31.53 -20.28 -2.54
C ASP A 80 30.20 -19.51 -2.39
N PHE A 81 30.18 -18.43 -1.60
CA PHE A 81 28.99 -17.60 -1.41
C PHE A 81 28.53 -16.92 -2.72
N LEU A 82 29.46 -16.26 -3.42
CA LEU A 82 29.17 -15.59 -4.69
C LEU A 82 28.77 -16.56 -5.80
N THR A 83 29.38 -17.74 -5.86
CA THR A 83 29.04 -18.77 -6.84
C THR A 83 27.59 -19.22 -6.66
N VAL A 84 27.13 -19.47 -5.45
CA VAL A 84 25.74 -19.88 -5.19
C VAL A 84 24.75 -18.78 -5.59
N LEU A 85 25.06 -17.52 -5.31
CA LEU A 85 24.19 -16.38 -5.65
C LEU A 85 24.11 -16.09 -7.16
N ASN A 86 25.21 -16.37 -7.89
CA ASN A 86 25.31 -16.05 -9.31
C ASN A 86 24.88 -17.18 -10.24
N THR A 87 24.93 -18.47 -9.81
CA THR A 87 24.66 -19.60 -10.71
C THR A 87 23.17 -19.89 -10.92
N GLY A 88 22.29 -19.39 -10.06
CA GLY A 88 20.84 -19.66 -10.14
C GLY A 88 20.42 -21.08 -9.80
N ASN A 89 21.36 -21.95 -9.36
CA ASN A 89 21.07 -23.35 -9.05
C ASN A 89 20.32 -23.52 -7.71
N LYS A 90 20.59 -22.63 -6.76
CA LYS A 90 19.97 -22.67 -5.43
C LYS A 90 18.82 -21.68 -5.31
N PHE A 91 19.02 -20.45 -5.74
CA PHE A 91 18.00 -19.43 -5.75
C PHE A 91 17.23 -19.41 -7.07
N ASN A 92 15.95 -19.09 -7.02
CA ASN A 92 15.10 -18.94 -8.20
C ASN A 92 15.49 -17.75 -9.10
N LYS A 93 16.42 -16.91 -8.63
CA LYS A 93 16.96 -15.75 -9.35
C LYS A 93 18.42 -15.52 -8.98
N ARG A 94 19.17 -14.97 -9.92
CA ARG A 94 20.52 -14.47 -9.67
C ARG A 94 20.44 -13.26 -8.73
N ILE A 95 21.36 -13.20 -7.75
CA ILE A 95 21.43 -12.13 -6.76
C ILE A 95 22.80 -11.46 -6.86
N ASP A 96 22.81 -10.24 -7.36
CA ASP A 96 24.03 -9.44 -7.44
C ASP A 96 24.31 -8.81 -6.07
N VAL A 97 25.51 -9.01 -5.54
CA VAL A 97 25.94 -8.51 -4.24
C VAL A 97 27.21 -7.71 -4.35
N THR A 98 27.42 -6.78 -3.44
CA THR A 98 28.67 -6.01 -3.33
C THR A 98 29.52 -6.58 -2.18
N PRO A 99 30.63 -7.30 -2.48
CA PRO A 99 31.50 -7.86 -1.45
C PRO A 99 32.49 -6.78 -0.94
N LYS A 100 32.80 -6.85 0.36
CA LYS A 100 33.86 -6.07 1.01
C LYS A 100 34.66 -6.96 1.98
N LYS A 101 35.95 -6.63 2.12
CA LYS A 101 36.87 -7.33 3.03
C LYS A 101 37.50 -6.34 4.01
N TYR A 102 37.51 -6.74 5.28
CA TYR A 102 38.10 -5.94 6.35
C TYR A 102 39.09 -6.78 7.14
N ALA A 103 40.25 -6.19 7.44
CA ALA A 103 41.19 -6.72 8.41
C ALA A 103 40.95 -6.02 9.77
N ILE A 104 40.54 -6.78 10.80
CA ILE A 104 40.24 -6.30 12.14
C ILE A 104 40.99 -7.22 13.13
N ASP A 105 41.87 -6.68 13.93
CA ASP A 105 42.68 -7.40 14.92
C ASP A 105 43.39 -8.65 14.34
N GLY A 106 43.95 -8.49 13.12
CA GLY A 106 44.63 -9.58 12.42
C GLY A 106 43.71 -10.68 11.85
N LYS A 107 42.41 -10.55 11.96
CA LYS A 107 41.38 -11.47 11.43
C LYS A 107 40.69 -10.87 10.22
N THR A 108 40.30 -11.72 9.26
CA THR A 108 39.58 -11.27 8.07
C THR A 108 38.07 -11.43 8.27
N VAL A 109 37.33 -10.33 8.06
CA VAL A 109 35.87 -10.26 8.07
C VAL A 109 35.39 -9.94 6.67
N LEU A 110 34.37 -10.68 6.17
CA LEU A 110 33.75 -10.46 4.88
C LEU A 110 32.37 -9.81 5.10
N ALA A 111 32.04 -8.82 4.29
CA ALA A 111 30.72 -8.18 4.30
C ALA A 111 30.13 -8.21 2.90
N PHE A 112 28.82 -8.52 2.82
CA PHE A 112 28.09 -8.64 1.56
C PHE A 112 26.80 -7.84 1.67
N TYR A 113 26.63 -6.85 0.81
CA TYR A 113 25.36 -6.12 0.72
C TYR A 113 24.41 -6.88 -0.20
N ILE A 114 23.27 -7.26 0.34
CA ILE A 114 22.18 -7.93 -0.37
C ILE A 114 21.11 -6.85 -0.69
N PRO A 115 20.92 -6.49 -1.96
CA PRO A 115 19.94 -5.47 -2.31
C PRO A 115 18.51 -5.98 -2.20
N GLN A 116 17.59 -5.11 -1.80
CA GLN A 116 16.17 -5.33 -1.96
C GLN A 116 15.82 -5.52 -3.43
N ARG A 117 14.98 -6.51 -3.75
CA ARG A 117 14.45 -6.70 -5.10
C ARG A 117 13.18 -5.91 -5.35
N ASN A 118 12.97 -5.54 -6.62
CA ASN A 118 11.73 -4.92 -7.04
C ASN A 118 10.53 -5.85 -6.81
N PRO A 119 9.32 -5.33 -6.56
CA PRO A 119 8.11 -6.16 -6.35
C PRO A 119 7.86 -7.19 -7.46
N ARG A 120 8.22 -6.87 -8.72
CA ARG A 120 8.09 -7.80 -9.86
C ARG A 120 9.07 -8.97 -9.84
N GLU A 121 10.14 -8.86 -9.07
CA GLU A 121 11.18 -9.88 -8.95
C GLU A 121 11.01 -10.74 -7.69
N LYS A 122 10.11 -10.38 -6.79
CA LYS A 122 9.75 -11.14 -5.59
C LYS A 122 8.72 -12.23 -5.91
N PRO A 123 8.70 -13.35 -5.17
CA PRO A 123 9.61 -13.67 -4.09
C PRO A 123 10.98 -14.14 -4.57
N VAL A 124 12.01 -13.86 -3.78
CA VAL A 124 13.31 -14.51 -3.86
C VAL A 124 13.32 -15.65 -2.84
N TYR A 125 13.49 -16.87 -3.31
CA TYR A 125 13.51 -18.09 -2.50
C TYR A 125 14.61 -19.05 -2.96
N PHE A 126 14.97 -19.99 -2.11
CA PHE A 126 15.91 -21.05 -2.46
C PHE A 126 15.26 -22.43 -2.39
N ASP A 127 15.67 -23.32 -3.28
CA ASP A 127 15.19 -24.69 -3.47
C ASP A 127 13.68 -24.78 -3.80
N SER A 128 12.80 -24.13 -3.05
CA SER A 128 11.35 -24.12 -3.31
C SER A 128 10.69 -22.84 -2.77
N PRO A 129 9.48 -22.46 -3.28
CA PRO A 129 8.75 -21.29 -2.78
C PRO A 129 8.48 -21.28 -1.27
N LYS A 130 8.40 -22.45 -0.63
CA LYS A 130 8.27 -22.57 0.83
C LYS A 130 9.47 -22.05 1.60
N ASN A 131 10.64 -21.93 0.95
CA ASN A 131 11.85 -21.33 1.51
C ASN A 131 11.96 -19.83 1.11
N THR A 132 10.84 -19.13 1.13
CA THR A 132 10.78 -17.67 1.10
C THR A 132 10.89 -17.16 2.54
N PHE A 133 11.84 -16.27 2.78
CA PHE A 133 12.04 -15.63 4.07
C PHE A 133 11.82 -14.12 3.95
N VAL A 134 11.39 -13.54 5.05
CA VAL A 134 11.19 -12.09 5.23
C VAL A 134 11.80 -11.67 6.55
N ARG A 135 12.24 -10.41 6.61
CA ARG A 135 12.82 -9.85 7.84
C ARG A 135 11.72 -9.13 8.63
N THR A 136 11.67 -9.40 9.93
CA THR A 136 10.78 -8.71 10.88
C THR A 136 11.61 -8.29 12.07
N GLY A 137 11.83 -6.98 12.22
CA GLY A 137 12.84 -6.46 13.14
C GLY A 137 14.22 -7.02 12.78
N SER A 138 14.97 -7.47 13.77
CA SER A 138 16.31 -8.04 13.57
C SER A 138 16.34 -9.54 13.21
N GLY A 139 15.17 -10.18 13.01
CA GLY A 139 15.06 -11.63 12.79
C GLY A 139 14.54 -12.02 11.41
N ASP A 140 15.10 -13.12 10.87
CA ASP A 140 14.60 -13.75 9.65
C ASP A 140 13.50 -14.76 10.00
N ARG A 141 12.34 -14.66 9.36
CA ARG A 141 11.28 -15.66 9.50
C ARG A 141 10.82 -16.16 8.13
N ARG A 142 10.33 -17.37 8.12
CA ARG A 142 9.69 -17.92 6.93
C ARG A 142 8.42 -17.14 6.62
N ALA A 143 8.23 -16.78 5.35
CA ALA A 143 7.01 -16.14 4.89
C ALA A 143 5.80 -17.08 5.04
N THR A 144 4.65 -16.53 5.38
CA THR A 144 3.38 -17.26 5.37
C THR A 144 2.95 -17.57 3.94
N GLN A 145 2.02 -18.52 3.76
CA GLN A 145 1.50 -18.82 2.42
C GLN A 145 0.85 -17.58 1.78
N GLU A 146 0.11 -16.79 2.57
CA GLU A 146 -0.53 -15.55 2.07
C GLU A 146 0.51 -14.52 1.59
N GLU A 147 1.63 -14.35 2.31
CA GLU A 147 2.73 -13.48 1.88
C GLU A 147 3.40 -13.99 0.60
N ILE A 148 3.60 -15.30 0.46
CA ILE A 148 4.13 -15.91 -0.76
C ILE A 148 3.18 -15.64 -1.93
N ASP A 149 1.88 -15.86 -1.75
CA ASP A 149 0.86 -15.62 -2.77
C ASP A 149 0.80 -14.13 -3.13
N SER A 150 0.95 -13.24 -2.15
CA SER A 150 1.04 -11.80 -2.36
C SER A 150 2.24 -11.41 -3.22
N PHE A 151 3.42 -11.98 -2.97
CA PHE A 151 4.59 -11.75 -3.80
C PHE A 151 4.35 -12.17 -5.26
N PHE A 152 3.74 -13.34 -5.49
CA PHE A 152 3.41 -13.79 -6.85
C PHE A 152 2.37 -12.89 -7.52
N ARG A 153 1.34 -12.42 -6.80
CA ARG A 153 0.39 -11.43 -7.32
C ARG A 153 1.09 -10.11 -7.66
N ASN A 154 2.03 -9.67 -6.81
CA ASN A 154 2.82 -8.46 -7.06
C ASN A 154 3.76 -8.59 -8.27
N ALA A 155 4.19 -9.79 -8.64
CA ALA A 155 4.95 -10.03 -9.87
C ALA A 155 4.14 -9.68 -11.14
N SER A 156 2.80 -9.77 -11.08
CA SER A 156 1.87 -9.37 -12.14
C SER A 156 1.47 -7.89 -12.10
N PHE A 157 2.11 -7.09 -11.25
CA PHE A 157 1.84 -5.66 -11.08
C PHE A 157 1.93 -4.91 -12.41
N GLY A 158 0.87 -4.16 -12.72
CA GLY A 158 0.78 -3.37 -13.95
C GLY A 158 0.40 -4.15 -15.21
N LYS A 159 -0.07 -5.40 -15.10
CA LYS A 159 -0.48 -6.21 -16.27
C LYS A 159 -1.84 -6.87 -16.08
N LYS A 160 -2.17 -7.29 -14.87
CA LYS A 160 -3.28 -8.18 -14.57
C LYS A 160 -4.66 -7.63 -14.98
N ASP A 161 -4.89 -6.35 -14.80
CA ASP A 161 -6.15 -5.70 -15.13
C ASP A 161 -6.45 -5.68 -16.65
N GLY A 162 -5.42 -5.78 -17.51
CA GLY A 162 -5.53 -5.88 -18.96
C GLY A 162 -5.78 -7.28 -19.50
N GLU A 163 -5.67 -8.34 -18.67
CA GLU A 163 -5.93 -9.70 -19.09
C GLU A 163 -7.42 -9.93 -19.37
N GLN A 164 -7.71 -10.79 -20.34
CA GLN A 164 -9.08 -11.14 -20.72
C GLN A 164 -9.73 -12.06 -19.68
N THR A 165 -11.02 -11.83 -19.45
CA THR A 165 -11.90 -12.75 -18.72
C THR A 165 -12.61 -13.68 -19.71
N ARG A 166 -13.46 -14.58 -19.19
CA ARG A 166 -14.36 -15.41 -20.02
C ARG A 166 -15.62 -14.67 -20.46
N LEU A 167 -15.82 -13.44 -19.96
CA LEU A 167 -17.02 -12.64 -20.10
C LEU A 167 -17.02 -11.84 -21.41
N ALA A 168 -18.21 -11.43 -21.86
CA ALA A 168 -18.44 -10.69 -23.07
C ALA A 168 -19.21 -9.38 -22.81
N PHE A 169 -19.46 -8.59 -23.84
CA PHE A 169 -20.13 -7.29 -23.75
C PHE A 169 -21.48 -7.33 -23.00
N ASN A 170 -22.23 -8.42 -23.11
CA ASN A 170 -23.53 -8.56 -22.43
C ASN A 170 -23.42 -8.74 -20.90
N ASP A 171 -22.23 -9.02 -20.37
CA ASP A 171 -21.97 -9.10 -18.93
C ASP A 171 -21.66 -7.72 -18.31
N LEU A 172 -21.59 -6.67 -19.14
CA LEU A 172 -21.40 -5.30 -18.72
C LEU A 172 -22.74 -4.64 -18.37
N ASP A 173 -22.68 -3.70 -17.43
CA ASP A 173 -23.79 -2.81 -17.10
C ASP A 173 -23.83 -1.67 -18.12
N HIS A 174 -24.77 -1.78 -19.06
CA HIS A 174 -24.93 -0.83 -20.16
C HIS A 174 -25.28 0.58 -19.69
N GLU A 175 -25.97 0.72 -18.54
CA GLU A 175 -26.27 2.03 -17.99
C GLU A 175 -24.98 2.71 -17.46
N THR A 176 -24.11 1.96 -16.81
CA THR A 176 -22.77 2.47 -16.43
C THR A 176 -21.95 2.87 -17.65
N VAL A 177 -21.95 2.08 -18.73
CA VAL A 177 -21.26 2.45 -19.97
C VAL A 177 -21.80 3.76 -20.53
N LYS A 178 -23.12 3.95 -20.55
CA LYS A 178 -23.78 5.18 -21.01
C LYS A 178 -23.41 6.39 -20.13
N GLN A 179 -23.45 6.23 -18.79
CA GLN A 179 -23.08 7.29 -17.84
C GLN A 179 -21.61 7.70 -18.02
N TYR A 180 -20.73 6.71 -18.18
CA TYR A 180 -19.31 6.96 -18.45
C TYR A 180 -19.12 7.71 -19.78
N ARG A 181 -19.80 7.33 -20.84
CA ARG A 181 -19.74 8.02 -22.14
C ARG A 181 -20.24 9.47 -22.06
N ASN A 182 -21.30 9.71 -21.29
CA ASN A 182 -21.79 11.08 -21.07
C ASN A 182 -20.73 11.92 -20.33
N LEU A 183 -20.10 11.39 -19.28
CA LEU A 183 -19.04 12.07 -18.57
C LEU A 183 -17.80 12.29 -19.47
N PHE A 184 -17.46 11.29 -20.28
CA PHE A 184 -16.37 11.40 -21.28
C PHE A 184 -16.64 12.51 -22.29
N ALA A 185 -17.88 12.65 -22.78
CA ALA A 185 -18.27 13.70 -23.73
C ALA A 185 -18.15 15.09 -23.09
N GLN A 186 -18.57 15.23 -21.83
CA GLN A 186 -18.44 16.48 -21.07
C GLN A 186 -16.97 16.89 -20.81
N THR A 187 -16.14 15.93 -20.49
CA THR A 187 -14.73 16.17 -20.14
C THR A 187 -13.82 16.28 -21.36
N ASN A 188 -14.22 15.76 -22.52
CA ASN A 188 -13.44 15.73 -23.76
C ASN A 188 -14.30 16.11 -24.99
N PRO A 189 -14.80 17.35 -25.06
CA PRO A 189 -15.63 17.76 -26.17
C PRO A 189 -14.88 17.63 -27.51
N GLY A 190 -15.54 17.05 -28.52
CA GLY A 190 -14.96 16.86 -29.86
C GLY A 190 -13.96 15.70 -29.97
N HIS A 191 -13.76 14.90 -28.94
CA HIS A 191 -12.82 13.78 -29.01
C HIS A 191 -13.31 12.70 -30.00
N ARG A 192 -12.39 12.18 -30.84
CA ARG A 192 -12.70 11.21 -31.93
C ARG A 192 -13.42 9.94 -31.47
N TYR A 193 -13.28 9.53 -30.20
CA TYR A 193 -13.94 8.34 -29.66
C TYR A 193 -15.43 8.53 -29.40
N LEU A 194 -15.95 9.75 -29.39
CA LEU A 194 -17.38 10.04 -29.20
C LEU A 194 -18.25 9.43 -30.31
N ASN A 195 -17.70 9.34 -31.53
CA ASN A 195 -18.40 8.81 -32.70
C ASN A 195 -18.37 7.26 -32.80
N LEU A 196 -17.67 6.58 -31.87
CA LEU A 196 -17.59 5.13 -31.88
C LEU A 196 -18.84 4.48 -31.26
N ALA A 197 -19.28 3.33 -31.81
CA ALA A 197 -20.22 2.49 -31.10
C ALA A 197 -19.65 1.93 -29.81
N ASP A 198 -20.49 1.56 -28.81
CA ASP A 198 -20.06 1.15 -27.48
C ASP A 198 -18.99 0.08 -27.47
N LYS A 199 -19.12 -0.97 -28.27
CA LYS A 199 -18.10 -2.03 -28.37
C LYS A 199 -16.75 -1.50 -28.82
N ALA A 200 -16.72 -0.66 -29.85
CA ALA A 200 -15.49 -0.06 -30.37
C ALA A 200 -14.91 0.96 -29.40
N PHE A 201 -15.74 1.71 -28.69
CA PHE A 201 -15.33 2.64 -27.65
C PHE A 201 -14.63 1.91 -26.49
N LEU A 202 -15.23 0.82 -25.97
CA LEU A 202 -14.66 0.01 -24.89
C LEU A 202 -13.36 -0.68 -25.30
N GLU A 203 -13.23 -1.08 -26.56
CA GLU A 203 -11.97 -1.61 -27.11
C GLU A 203 -10.86 -0.56 -27.08
N LYS A 204 -11.14 0.72 -27.39
CA LYS A 204 -10.18 1.83 -27.30
C LYS A 204 -9.76 2.15 -25.85
N LEU A 205 -10.63 1.89 -24.89
CA LEU A 205 -10.32 1.98 -23.47
C LEU A 205 -9.50 0.78 -22.97
N SER A 206 -9.38 -0.28 -23.76
CA SER A 206 -8.86 -1.59 -23.35
C SER A 206 -9.74 -2.27 -22.26
N ALA A 207 -11.00 -1.86 -22.16
CA ALA A 207 -12.02 -2.50 -21.33
C ALA A 207 -12.50 -3.81 -21.94
N THR A 208 -12.39 -3.94 -23.26
CA THR A 208 -12.51 -5.19 -24.00
C THR A 208 -11.29 -5.40 -24.88
N ASN A 209 -11.01 -6.66 -25.23
CA ASN A 209 -9.95 -7.05 -26.13
C ASN A 209 -10.43 -8.23 -26.97
N HIS A 210 -10.48 -8.08 -28.31
CA HIS A 210 -11.04 -9.06 -29.25
C HIS A 210 -12.43 -9.59 -28.83
N GLY A 211 -13.31 -8.68 -28.39
CA GLY A 211 -14.68 -8.98 -27.98
C GLY A 211 -14.82 -9.63 -26.60
N ARG A 212 -13.74 -9.91 -25.89
CA ARG A 212 -13.73 -10.37 -24.49
C ARG A 212 -13.53 -9.20 -23.55
N VAL A 213 -14.22 -9.21 -22.42
CA VAL A 213 -14.06 -8.22 -21.35
C VAL A 213 -12.74 -8.46 -20.63
N THR A 214 -11.95 -7.40 -20.40
CA THR A 214 -10.76 -7.46 -19.56
C THR A 214 -11.14 -7.34 -18.08
N TYR A 215 -10.24 -7.71 -17.14
CA TYR A 215 -10.50 -7.48 -15.72
C TYR A 215 -10.78 -6.01 -15.42
N ALA A 216 -10.07 -5.08 -16.06
CA ALA A 216 -10.36 -3.64 -15.93
C ALA A 216 -11.76 -3.29 -16.43
N GLY A 217 -12.14 -3.78 -17.62
CA GLY A 217 -13.48 -3.57 -18.18
C GLY A 217 -14.56 -4.13 -17.27
N LEU A 218 -14.35 -5.31 -16.72
CA LEU A 218 -15.24 -5.95 -15.77
C LEU A 218 -15.38 -5.13 -14.48
N LEU A 219 -14.26 -4.72 -13.88
CA LEU A 219 -14.26 -3.95 -12.64
C LEU A 219 -14.92 -2.56 -12.79
N ILE A 220 -14.75 -1.91 -13.95
CA ILE A 220 -15.28 -0.54 -14.18
C ILE A 220 -16.73 -0.56 -14.66
N PHE A 221 -17.10 -1.53 -15.51
CA PHE A 221 -18.36 -1.54 -16.23
C PHE A 221 -19.19 -2.81 -16.02
N GLY A 222 -18.68 -3.82 -15.33
CA GLY A 222 -19.40 -5.09 -15.12
C GLY A 222 -20.64 -4.93 -14.25
N THR A 223 -21.63 -5.82 -14.45
CA THR A 223 -22.65 -6.03 -13.43
C THR A 223 -22.02 -6.65 -12.19
N TYR A 224 -22.59 -6.43 -11.02
CA TYR A 224 -22.05 -6.98 -9.77
C TYR A 224 -21.92 -8.51 -9.81
N ASP A 225 -22.92 -9.19 -10.35
CA ASP A 225 -22.90 -10.64 -10.49
C ASP A 225 -21.79 -11.12 -11.45
N ALA A 226 -21.56 -10.39 -12.55
CA ALA A 226 -20.46 -10.71 -13.46
C ALA A 226 -19.09 -10.54 -12.80
N ILE A 227 -18.91 -9.46 -12.00
CA ILE A 227 -17.68 -9.23 -11.25
C ILE A 227 -17.45 -10.38 -10.27
N ARG A 228 -18.49 -10.76 -9.50
CA ARG A 228 -18.39 -11.82 -8.48
C ARG A 228 -18.12 -13.21 -9.06
N ARG A 229 -18.49 -13.48 -10.31
CA ARG A 229 -18.17 -14.74 -11.00
C ARG A 229 -16.66 -14.90 -11.23
N GLU A 230 -15.94 -13.82 -11.57
CA GLU A 230 -14.52 -13.86 -11.85
C GLU A 230 -13.68 -13.49 -10.59
N LEU A 231 -14.21 -12.65 -9.71
CA LEU A 231 -13.58 -12.13 -8.50
C LEU A 231 -14.51 -12.33 -7.28
N PRO A 232 -14.57 -13.54 -6.72
CA PRO A 232 -15.52 -13.88 -5.65
C PRO A 232 -15.40 -13.01 -4.39
N HIS A 233 -14.21 -12.47 -4.12
CA HIS A 233 -13.93 -11.62 -2.96
C HIS A 233 -14.08 -10.12 -3.25
N TYR A 234 -14.49 -9.75 -4.47
CA TYR A 234 -14.68 -8.34 -4.83
C TYR A 234 -15.65 -7.65 -3.89
N ARG A 235 -15.16 -6.59 -3.26
CA ARG A 235 -15.89 -5.68 -2.39
C ARG A 235 -15.10 -4.39 -2.23
N VAL A 236 -15.78 -3.26 -2.10
CA VAL A 236 -15.22 -2.00 -1.61
C VAL A 236 -16.11 -1.55 -0.44
N GLU A 237 -15.51 -1.29 0.72
CA GLU A 237 -16.25 -0.94 1.92
C GLU A 237 -15.97 0.49 2.37
N TYR A 238 -17.03 1.18 2.80
CA TYR A 238 -16.97 2.45 3.49
C TYR A 238 -17.75 2.35 4.81
N LEU A 239 -17.13 2.77 5.91
CA LEU A 239 -17.69 2.65 7.25
C LEU A 239 -17.51 3.97 8.01
N GLU A 240 -18.58 4.44 8.69
CA GLU A 240 -18.50 5.53 9.67
C GLU A 240 -18.65 4.95 11.08
N ILE A 241 -17.71 5.28 11.97
CA ILE A 241 -17.58 4.73 13.31
C ILE A 241 -17.57 5.90 14.29
N ALA A 242 -18.57 5.96 15.18
CA ALA A 242 -18.69 7.03 16.17
C ALA A 242 -17.78 6.78 17.39
N GLY A 243 -16.48 6.72 17.14
CA GLY A 243 -15.44 6.49 18.12
C GLY A 243 -14.06 6.66 17.51
N THR A 244 -13.02 6.60 18.30
CA THR A 244 -11.62 6.60 17.84
C THR A 244 -11.15 5.18 17.52
N SER A 245 -11.91 4.17 17.94
CA SER A 245 -11.67 2.75 17.69
C SER A 245 -12.98 1.98 17.61
N TYR A 246 -12.91 0.68 17.29
CA TYR A 246 -14.08 -0.21 17.38
C TYR A 246 -14.47 -0.54 18.83
N THR A 247 -13.57 -0.35 19.78
CA THR A 247 -13.79 -0.72 21.21
C THR A 247 -14.46 0.38 21.99
N ASP A 248 -14.30 1.64 21.60
CA ASP A 248 -14.93 2.80 22.25
C ASP A 248 -16.21 3.27 21.54
N ALA A 249 -16.51 2.70 20.39
CA ALA A 249 -17.75 2.98 19.67
C ALA A 249 -18.92 2.19 20.26
N ALA A 250 -20.04 2.88 20.52
CA ALA A 250 -21.26 2.25 21.03
C ALA A 250 -21.87 1.22 20.06
N THR A 251 -21.63 1.40 18.77
CA THR A 251 -22.04 0.50 17.69
C THR A 251 -20.84 0.25 16.77
N ARG A 252 -20.80 -0.92 16.13
CA ARG A 252 -19.71 -1.29 15.22
C ARG A 252 -19.53 -0.28 14.07
N TYR A 253 -20.60 0.34 13.62
CA TYR A 253 -20.63 1.43 12.65
C TYR A 253 -22.00 2.12 12.70
N ASN A 254 -22.04 3.41 12.39
CA ASN A 254 -23.27 4.19 12.27
C ASN A 254 -23.78 4.24 10.82
N TYR A 255 -22.86 4.11 9.87
CA TYR A 255 -23.18 4.11 8.45
C TYR A 255 -22.23 3.16 7.71
N ARG A 256 -22.75 2.46 6.69
CA ARG A 256 -21.97 1.54 5.88
C ARG A 256 -22.41 1.61 4.42
N ILE A 257 -21.44 1.63 3.52
CA ILE A 257 -21.59 1.26 2.11
C ILE A 257 -20.79 -0.03 1.92
N SER A 258 -21.47 -1.13 1.55
CA SER A 258 -20.85 -2.30 0.97
C SER A 258 -21.20 -2.28 -0.51
N SER A 259 -20.26 -1.88 -1.35
CA SER A 259 -20.58 -1.66 -2.75
C SER A 259 -20.94 -2.96 -3.45
N GLU A 260 -22.17 -3.04 -3.94
CA GLU A 260 -22.70 -4.10 -4.81
C GLU A 260 -22.78 -3.59 -6.25
N SER A 261 -21.76 -2.85 -6.68
CA SER A 261 -21.68 -2.21 -7.98
C SER A 261 -20.24 -2.22 -8.50
N ASN A 262 -20.05 -1.80 -9.74
CA ASN A 262 -18.73 -1.66 -10.35
C ASN A 262 -17.97 -0.43 -9.80
N LEU A 263 -16.68 -0.31 -10.12
CA LEU A 263 -15.82 0.75 -9.59
C LEU A 263 -16.25 2.16 -9.99
N PHE A 264 -16.82 2.33 -11.17
CA PHE A 264 -17.29 3.65 -11.61
C PHE A 264 -18.44 4.14 -10.74
N GLN A 265 -19.45 3.31 -10.51
CA GLN A 265 -20.56 3.64 -9.63
C GLN A 265 -20.11 3.77 -8.17
N THR A 266 -19.23 2.86 -7.71
CA THR A 266 -18.67 2.85 -6.36
C THR A 266 -17.96 4.17 -6.05
N PHE A 267 -17.19 4.71 -6.99
CA PHE A 267 -16.53 6.00 -6.82
C PHE A 267 -17.52 7.10 -6.45
N PHE A 268 -18.59 7.28 -7.21
CA PHE A 268 -19.58 8.34 -6.95
C PHE A 268 -20.35 8.13 -5.67
N GLN A 269 -20.72 6.88 -5.35
CA GLN A 269 -21.41 6.53 -4.10
C GLN A 269 -20.57 6.92 -2.88
N ILE A 270 -19.30 6.50 -2.87
CA ILE A 270 -18.40 6.77 -1.74
C ILE A 270 -18.02 8.24 -1.69
N TYR A 271 -17.67 8.88 -2.82
CA TYR A 271 -17.28 10.27 -2.84
C TYR A 271 -18.39 11.20 -2.37
N SER A 272 -19.64 10.95 -2.78
CA SER A 272 -20.81 11.71 -2.31
C SER A 272 -21.01 11.62 -0.80
N ARG A 273 -20.59 10.53 -0.15
CA ARG A 273 -20.67 10.38 1.29
C ARG A 273 -19.44 10.97 1.99
N LEU A 274 -18.26 10.66 1.46
CA LEU A 274 -16.98 11.11 1.98
C LEU A 274 -16.88 12.64 2.03
N SER A 275 -17.38 13.35 0.99
CA SER A 275 -17.41 14.81 0.95
C SER A 275 -18.22 15.46 2.08
N LYS A 276 -19.12 14.72 2.72
CA LYS A 276 -19.93 15.20 3.86
C LYS A 276 -19.23 14.99 5.22
N THR A 277 -18.10 14.30 5.25
CA THR A 277 -17.36 14.03 6.51
C THR A 277 -16.39 15.14 6.89
N VAL A 278 -16.10 16.05 5.97
CA VAL A 278 -15.21 17.20 6.18
C VAL A 278 -15.97 18.51 6.06
N GLU A 279 -15.52 19.52 6.80
CA GLU A 279 -16.08 20.85 6.70
C GLU A 279 -15.66 21.51 5.38
N ILE A 280 -16.61 22.08 4.66
CA ILE A 280 -16.36 22.89 3.47
C ILE A 280 -16.50 24.37 3.89
N PRO A 281 -15.36 25.03 4.19
CA PRO A 281 -15.41 26.43 4.58
C PRO A 281 -15.96 27.29 3.44
N PHE A 282 -16.79 28.28 3.78
CA PHE A 282 -17.24 29.24 2.79
C PHE A 282 -16.05 30.05 2.27
N SER A 283 -15.70 29.88 1.02
CA SER A 283 -14.66 30.66 0.36
C SER A 283 -15.12 31.09 -1.03
N VAL A 284 -14.73 32.29 -1.41
CA VAL A 284 -15.04 32.88 -2.73
C VAL A 284 -13.71 33.17 -3.43
N SER A 285 -13.53 32.65 -4.62
CA SER A 285 -12.40 32.97 -5.50
C SER A 285 -12.94 33.59 -6.78
N GLN A 286 -12.45 34.79 -7.10
CA GLN A 286 -12.90 35.57 -8.29
C GLN A 286 -14.43 35.75 -8.37
N GLY A 287 -15.11 35.90 -7.22
CA GLY A 287 -16.58 36.06 -7.17
C GLY A 287 -17.37 34.74 -7.28
N ILE A 288 -16.70 33.58 -7.41
CA ILE A 288 -17.33 32.26 -7.50
C ILE A 288 -17.05 31.49 -6.20
N ARG A 289 -18.09 30.88 -5.65
CA ARG A 289 -17.95 30.02 -4.48
C ARG A 289 -17.08 28.81 -4.82
N ASN A 290 -16.07 28.53 -3.97
CA ASN A 290 -15.22 27.33 -4.09
C ASN A 290 -15.82 26.22 -3.24
N ASP A 291 -16.47 25.26 -3.89
CA ASP A 291 -17.05 24.06 -3.26
C ASP A 291 -16.11 22.85 -3.29
N ASP A 292 -14.89 22.98 -3.83
CA ASP A 292 -13.87 21.92 -3.92
C ASP A 292 -12.54 22.37 -3.27
N PRO A 293 -12.50 22.51 -1.92
CA PRO A 293 -11.30 22.95 -1.23
C PRO A 293 -10.18 21.88 -1.28
N PRO A 294 -8.89 22.28 -1.08
CA PRO A 294 -7.74 21.40 -1.23
C PRO A 294 -7.81 20.09 -0.41
N HIS A 295 -8.33 20.13 0.80
CA HIS A 295 -8.47 18.93 1.65
C HIS A 295 -9.54 17.96 1.13
N LEU A 296 -10.60 18.45 0.47
CA LEU A 296 -11.58 17.60 -0.20
C LEU A 296 -10.98 16.99 -1.48
N GLN A 297 -10.16 17.73 -2.22
CA GLN A 297 -9.41 17.21 -3.36
C GLN A 297 -8.41 16.12 -2.90
N ALA A 298 -7.76 16.29 -1.74
CA ALA A 298 -6.88 15.28 -1.14
C ALA A 298 -7.64 13.96 -0.86
N LEU A 299 -8.86 14.02 -0.31
CA LEU A 299 -9.70 12.83 -0.08
C LEU A 299 -10.19 12.21 -1.39
N ARG A 300 -10.50 13.01 -2.41
CA ARG A 300 -10.84 12.51 -3.74
C ARG A 300 -9.67 11.75 -4.36
N GLU A 301 -8.47 12.31 -4.26
CA GLU A 301 -7.25 11.67 -4.75
C GLU A 301 -6.98 10.36 -3.98
N ALA A 302 -7.16 10.34 -2.65
CA ALA A 302 -7.02 9.13 -1.85
C ALA A 302 -8.02 8.03 -2.26
N LEU A 303 -9.27 8.40 -2.55
CA LEU A 303 -10.29 7.47 -3.03
C LEU A 303 -9.92 6.92 -4.42
N VAL A 304 -9.49 7.77 -5.34
CA VAL A 304 -9.05 7.35 -6.66
C VAL A 304 -7.87 6.40 -6.54
N ASN A 305 -6.84 6.76 -5.74
CA ASN A 305 -5.66 5.93 -5.51
C ASN A 305 -6.03 4.59 -4.88
N LEU A 306 -6.98 4.56 -3.93
CA LEU A 306 -7.52 3.31 -3.40
C LEU A 306 -8.04 2.41 -4.52
N LEU A 307 -8.86 2.94 -5.43
CA LEU A 307 -9.50 2.16 -6.49
C LEU A 307 -8.53 1.73 -7.59
N ILE A 308 -7.58 2.59 -7.99
CA ILE A 308 -6.65 2.26 -9.09
C ILE A 308 -5.44 1.41 -8.65
N HIS A 309 -5.12 1.37 -7.35
CA HIS A 309 -3.97 0.62 -6.83
C HIS A 309 -4.32 -0.63 -6.05
N SER A 310 -5.60 -0.90 -5.78
CA SER A 310 -6.02 -2.11 -5.05
C SER A 310 -5.68 -3.39 -5.80
N ASP A 311 -5.25 -4.39 -5.02
CA ASP A 311 -5.14 -5.78 -5.48
C ASP A 311 -6.49 -6.48 -5.39
N TYR A 312 -7.26 -6.45 -6.46
CA TYR A 312 -8.60 -7.07 -6.53
C TYR A 312 -8.56 -8.60 -6.57
N PHE A 313 -7.36 -9.20 -6.65
CA PHE A 313 -7.14 -10.64 -6.60
C PHE A 313 -6.74 -11.13 -5.20
N SER A 314 -6.60 -10.22 -4.25
CA SER A 314 -6.35 -10.52 -2.85
C SER A 314 -7.64 -10.93 -2.12
N ASN A 315 -7.50 -11.68 -1.04
CA ASN A 315 -8.60 -11.96 -0.10
C ASN A 315 -8.96 -10.73 0.75
N ALA A 316 -8.03 -9.80 0.91
CA ALA A 316 -8.28 -8.53 1.58
C ALA A 316 -9.05 -7.57 0.65
N THR A 317 -9.91 -6.74 1.22
CA THR A 317 -10.78 -5.82 0.46
C THR A 317 -10.40 -4.37 0.73
N PRO A 318 -10.41 -3.48 -0.29
CA PRO A 318 -10.24 -2.05 -0.08
C PRO A 318 -11.32 -1.50 0.86
N ARG A 319 -10.90 -0.68 1.82
CA ARG A 319 -11.79 -0.16 2.86
C ARG A 319 -11.47 1.28 3.22
N ILE A 320 -12.54 2.06 3.45
CA ILE A 320 -12.46 3.39 4.00
C ILE A 320 -13.16 3.36 5.36
N ARG A 321 -12.51 3.89 6.38
CA ARG A 321 -13.04 4.00 7.75
C ARG A 321 -12.97 5.45 8.18
N VAL A 322 -14.10 6.00 8.55
CA VAL A 322 -14.21 7.35 9.10
C VAL A 322 -14.45 7.22 10.59
N PHE A 323 -13.43 7.53 11.37
CA PHE A 323 -13.50 7.62 12.83
C PHE A 323 -13.77 9.07 13.25
N SER A 324 -13.99 9.30 14.53
CA SER A 324 -14.20 10.64 15.08
C SER A 324 -12.97 11.55 15.02
N ASP A 325 -11.77 10.96 14.92
CA ASP A 325 -10.47 11.63 14.95
C ASP A 325 -9.68 11.51 13.63
N ARG A 326 -10.10 10.67 12.67
CA ARG A 326 -9.36 10.42 11.43
C ARG A 326 -10.18 9.71 10.36
N ILE A 327 -9.66 9.73 9.14
CA ILE A 327 -10.13 8.89 8.03
C ILE A 327 -8.98 7.94 7.62
N GLU A 328 -9.27 6.66 7.49
CA GLU A 328 -8.31 5.63 7.05
C GLU A 328 -8.71 5.06 5.69
N PHE A 329 -7.76 4.97 4.76
CA PHE A 329 -7.87 4.27 3.50
C PHE A 329 -6.96 3.05 3.54
N PHE A 330 -7.54 1.87 3.69
CA PHE A 330 -6.82 0.60 3.65
C PHE A 330 -6.81 0.05 2.22
N ASN A 331 -5.62 -0.08 1.65
CA ASN A 331 -5.41 -0.59 0.30
C ASN A 331 -4.77 -1.98 0.36
N PRO A 332 -5.44 -3.04 -0.13
CA PRO A 332 -4.80 -4.34 -0.32
C PRO A 332 -3.79 -4.27 -1.46
N GLY A 333 -2.61 -4.81 -1.22
CA GLY A 333 -1.46 -4.79 -2.11
C GLY A 333 -0.37 -3.82 -1.67
N ALA A 334 0.88 -4.25 -1.79
CA ALA A 334 2.04 -3.47 -1.39
C ALA A 334 2.22 -2.19 -2.22
N LEU A 335 2.89 -1.20 -1.65
CA LEU A 335 3.43 -0.07 -2.41
C LEU A 335 4.47 -0.57 -3.42
N PRO A 336 4.58 0.06 -4.60
CA PRO A 336 5.55 -0.36 -5.63
C PRO A 336 7.01 -0.09 -5.24
N LYS A 337 7.25 0.86 -4.35
CA LYS A 337 8.53 1.25 -3.75
C LYS A 337 8.32 1.70 -2.31
N ARG A 338 9.41 1.92 -1.57
CA ARG A 338 9.36 2.58 -0.26
C ARG A 338 8.73 3.95 -0.40
N ILE A 339 7.96 4.37 0.60
CA ILE A 339 7.19 5.62 0.55
C ILE A 339 8.10 6.85 0.38
N GLU A 340 9.29 6.84 1.00
CA GLU A 340 10.25 7.93 0.89
C GLU A 340 10.66 8.15 -0.57
N LEU A 341 10.95 7.07 -1.30
CA LEU A 341 11.30 7.13 -2.72
C LEU A 341 10.12 7.55 -3.62
N ILE A 342 8.89 7.20 -3.21
CA ILE A 342 7.69 7.63 -3.96
C ILE A 342 7.46 9.14 -3.80
N LEU A 343 7.78 9.69 -2.64
CA LEU A 343 7.64 11.12 -2.34
C LEU A 343 8.76 11.98 -2.96
N GLU A 344 9.98 11.43 -3.08
CA GLU A 344 11.13 12.12 -3.67
C GLU A 344 11.13 12.07 -5.21
N GLU A 345 10.72 10.95 -5.78
CA GLU A 345 10.62 10.77 -7.22
C GLU A 345 9.17 11.01 -7.66
N GLU A 346 8.91 11.75 -8.72
CA GLU A 346 7.60 11.80 -9.38
C GLU A 346 7.26 10.44 -10.00
N PHE A 347 7.16 9.42 -9.13
CA PHE A 347 7.03 8.02 -9.53
C PHE A 347 5.57 7.63 -9.71
N SER A 348 5.21 7.23 -10.91
CA SER A 348 3.89 6.70 -11.22
C SER A 348 3.98 5.31 -11.82
N MET A 349 3.64 4.31 -11.01
CA MET A 349 3.51 2.93 -11.45
C MET A 349 2.20 2.35 -10.93
N PRO A 350 1.09 2.51 -11.67
CA PRO A 350 -0.19 2.00 -11.21
C PRO A 350 -0.21 0.47 -11.23
N ARG A 351 -0.85 -0.13 -10.20
CA ARG A 351 -1.11 -1.57 -10.16
C ARG A 351 -2.04 -1.98 -11.30
N ASN A 352 -3.06 -1.16 -11.57
CA ASN A 352 -4.09 -1.40 -12.57
C ASN A 352 -4.05 -0.30 -13.66
N PRO A 353 -3.14 -0.38 -14.64
CA PRO A 353 -2.91 0.70 -15.61
C PRO A 353 -4.11 0.94 -16.54
N VAL A 354 -4.90 -0.09 -16.85
CA VAL A 354 -6.10 0.08 -17.70
C VAL A 354 -7.20 0.80 -16.91
N ILE A 355 -7.40 0.45 -15.63
CA ILE A 355 -8.32 1.18 -14.75
C ILE A 355 -7.85 2.64 -14.63
N THR A 356 -6.56 2.86 -14.38
CA THR A 356 -5.99 4.20 -14.27
C THR A 356 -6.21 5.02 -15.53
N LYS A 357 -5.90 4.47 -16.70
CA LYS A 357 -6.15 5.10 -18.01
C LYS A 357 -7.62 5.49 -18.17
N THR A 358 -8.53 4.58 -17.82
CA THR A 358 -9.97 4.78 -17.96
C THR A 358 -10.47 5.90 -17.02
N PHE A 359 -10.01 5.93 -15.77
CA PHE A 359 -10.33 7.02 -14.83
C PHE A 359 -9.76 8.38 -15.30
N ARG A 360 -8.55 8.39 -15.90
CA ARG A 360 -7.96 9.61 -16.47
C ARG A 360 -8.77 10.19 -17.63
N PHE A 361 -9.30 9.35 -18.49
CA PHE A 361 -10.11 9.81 -19.63
C PHE A 361 -11.33 10.65 -19.23
N VAL A 362 -11.87 10.39 -18.07
CA VAL A 362 -13.00 11.16 -17.51
C VAL A 362 -12.57 12.11 -16.39
N LYS A 363 -11.27 12.42 -16.29
CA LYS A 363 -10.67 13.35 -15.32
C LYS A 363 -10.98 13.00 -13.84
N LEU A 364 -11.24 11.72 -13.55
CA LEU A 364 -11.33 11.24 -12.17
C LEU A 364 -9.94 11.03 -11.57
N ALA A 365 -8.98 10.49 -12.33
CA ALA A 365 -7.57 10.41 -11.98
C ALA A 365 -6.76 11.49 -12.71
N GLU A 366 -5.74 12.03 -12.05
CA GLU A 366 -4.83 13.01 -12.66
C GLU A 366 -3.63 12.36 -13.34
N ASN A 367 -2.82 13.18 -14.02
CA ASN A 367 -1.59 12.75 -14.65
C ASN A 367 -0.43 12.74 -13.66
N ILE A 368 0.24 11.60 -13.56
CA ILE A 368 1.63 11.34 -13.17
C ILE A 368 2.13 11.87 -11.81
N GLY A 369 2.46 10.90 -10.92
CA GLY A 369 3.52 11.01 -9.89
C GLY A 369 3.24 11.88 -8.66
N SER A 370 2.40 12.87 -8.74
CA SER A 370 2.17 13.84 -7.66
C SER A 370 1.06 13.48 -6.65
N GLY A 371 0.42 12.32 -6.79
CA GLY A 371 -0.77 11.96 -6.00
C GLY A 371 -0.55 12.00 -4.48
N PHE A 372 0.55 11.40 -3.99
CA PHE A 372 0.84 11.43 -2.54
C PHE A 372 1.21 12.83 -2.05
N ALA A 373 2.04 13.59 -2.78
CA ALA A 373 2.38 14.96 -2.41
C ALA A 373 1.13 15.85 -2.38
N LYS A 374 0.27 15.76 -3.41
CA LYS A 374 -1.00 16.51 -3.44
C LYS A 374 -1.95 16.15 -2.30
N MET A 375 -2.00 14.86 -1.91
CA MET A 375 -2.80 14.45 -0.75
C MET A 375 -2.27 15.07 0.54
N ILE A 376 -0.95 15.10 0.74
CA ILE A 376 -0.30 15.69 1.92
C ILE A 376 -0.55 17.19 1.95
N ASP A 377 -0.16 17.90 0.89
CA ASP A 377 -0.26 19.35 0.81
C ASP A 377 -1.72 19.84 0.87
N GLY A 378 -2.61 19.16 0.13
CA GLY A 378 -4.02 19.47 0.12
C GLY A 378 -4.69 19.28 1.49
N TRP A 379 -4.30 18.25 2.24
CA TRP A 379 -4.80 18.04 3.59
C TRP A 379 -4.26 19.09 4.56
N GLN A 380 -2.96 19.36 4.52
CA GLN A 380 -2.31 20.35 5.38
C GLN A 380 -2.74 21.79 5.10
N ALA A 381 -3.35 22.08 3.96
CA ALA A 381 -3.96 23.37 3.69
C ALA A 381 -5.13 23.71 4.66
N HIS A 382 -5.70 22.71 5.33
CA HIS A 382 -6.81 22.88 6.28
C HIS A 382 -6.53 22.29 7.66
N TYR A 383 -5.91 21.11 7.73
CA TYR A 383 -5.60 20.38 8.96
C TYR A 383 -4.11 20.49 9.30
N LYS A 384 -3.77 20.57 10.61
CA LYS A 384 -2.39 20.76 11.07
C LYS A 384 -1.50 19.54 10.86
N ASN A 385 -2.07 18.36 11.10
CA ASN A 385 -1.31 17.12 11.04
C ASN A 385 -1.32 16.55 9.61
N PRO A 386 -0.15 16.19 9.04
CA PRO A 386 -0.09 15.59 7.71
C PRO A 386 -0.70 14.19 7.70
N PRO A 387 -1.15 13.70 6.53
CA PRO A 387 -1.49 12.30 6.36
C PRO A 387 -0.31 11.39 6.69
N ILE A 388 -0.61 10.25 7.31
CA ILE A 388 0.36 9.24 7.70
C ILE A 388 0.17 8.03 6.77
N ILE A 389 1.26 7.60 6.13
CA ILE A 389 1.26 6.43 5.25
C ILE A 389 2.06 5.33 5.92
N ARG A 390 1.43 4.17 6.11
CA ARG A 390 2.05 2.96 6.66
C ARG A 390 1.74 1.79 5.75
N GLY A 391 2.68 0.89 5.56
CA GLY A 391 2.48 -0.27 4.71
C GLY A 391 3.31 -1.45 5.14
N ASP A 392 2.96 -2.61 4.59
CA ASP A 392 3.65 -3.88 4.76
C ASP A 392 3.78 -4.57 3.39
N LEU A 393 4.12 -5.86 3.39
CA LEU A 393 4.38 -6.67 2.20
C LEU A 393 3.16 -6.83 1.28
N ASP A 394 1.94 -6.70 1.81
CA ASP A 394 0.69 -7.02 1.12
C ASP A 394 -0.42 -5.96 1.27
N TYR A 395 -0.17 -4.87 2.00
CA TYR A 395 -1.11 -3.75 2.11
C TYR A 395 -0.42 -2.43 2.47
N TYR A 396 -1.15 -1.33 2.31
CA TYR A 396 -0.81 -0.05 2.94
C TYR A 396 -2.07 0.69 3.42
N VAL A 397 -1.88 1.60 4.36
CA VAL A 397 -2.94 2.45 4.92
C VAL A 397 -2.51 3.90 4.84
N ILE A 398 -3.41 4.75 4.34
CA ILE A 398 -3.26 6.20 4.41
C ILE A 398 -4.25 6.70 5.47
N THR A 399 -3.73 7.40 6.47
CA THR A 399 -4.51 7.96 7.58
C THR A 399 -4.50 9.47 7.48
N PHE A 400 -5.68 10.08 7.39
CA PHE A 400 -5.91 11.52 7.40
C PHE A 400 -6.40 11.93 8.80
N PRO A 401 -5.55 12.47 9.68
CA PRO A 401 -5.94 12.84 11.03
C PRO A 401 -6.71 14.16 11.03
N PHE A 402 -7.81 14.22 11.78
CA PHE A 402 -8.50 15.47 12.08
C PHE A 402 -7.74 16.25 13.16
N ASP A 403 -7.90 17.57 13.18
CA ASP A 403 -7.42 18.37 14.30
C ASP A 403 -8.23 18.01 15.56
N PRO A 404 -7.60 17.95 16.75
CA PRO A 404 -8.33 17.77 18.00
C PRO A 404 -9.40 18.87 18.13
N LYS A 405 -10.65 18.49 18.35
CA LYS A 405 -11.70 19.46 18.68
C LYS A 405 -11.21 20.25 19.89
N LYS A 406 -11.14 21.58 19.77
CA LYS A 406 -10.90 22.42 20.96
C LYS A 406 -11.96 22.04 21.99
N PRO A 407 -11.59 21.77 23.27
CA PRO A 407 -12.59 21.59 24.29
C PRO A 407 -13.48 22.85 24.25
N VAL A 408 -14.77 22.66 24.11
CA VAL A 408 -15.75 23.73 24.20
C VAL A 408 -15.45 24.36 25.58
N SER A 409 -14.87 25.56 25.57
CA SER A 409 -14.66 26.34 26.81
C SER A 409 -16.04 26.44 27.46
N GLY A 410 -16.17 25.80 28.62
CA GLY A 410 -17.41 25.72 29.34
C GLY A 410 -18.02 27.12 29.45
N LYS A 411 -19.23 27.26 28.95
CA LYS A 411 -20.07 28.35 29.35
C LYS A 411 -20.21 28.23 30.85
N ASP A 412 -19.93 29.31 31.58
CA ASP A 412 -20.24 29.54 32.98
C ASP A 412 -21.47 28.76 33.44
N GLU A 413 -21.30 27.66 34.13
CA GLU A 413 -22.30 27.06 35.01
C GLU A 413 -22.30 27.82 36.35
N SER A 414 -22.71 29.06 36.31
CA SER A 414 -23.11 29.79 37.50
C SER A 414 -24.39 30.56 37.18
N LYS A 415 -25.52 29.87 37.26
CA LYS A 415 -26.88 30.34 37.56
C LYS A 415 -27.88 29.44 36.83
N GLU A 416 -28.32 28.44 37.55
CA GLU A 416 -29.72 27.94 37.55
C GLU A 416 -29.75 26.63 38.36
N SER A 417 -29.56 26.81 39.65
CA SER A 417 -30.13 25.87 40.65
C SER A 417 -31.49 26.44 41.05
N GLU A 418 -32.55 25.89 40.51
CA GLU A 418 -33.84 25.79 41.16
C GLU A 418 -34.84 25.09 40.25
N THR A 419 -35.53 24.10 40.87
CA THR A 419 -36.78 23.53 40.42
C THR A 419 -36.71 22.28 39.54
N ILE A 420 -36.31 21.13 40.11
CA ILE A 420 -36.80 19.85 39.63
C ILE A 420 -37.90 19.39 40.59
N GLN A 421 -39.17 19.64 40.22
CA GLN A 421 -40.32 18.96 40.79
C GLN A 421 -40.34 17.49 40.37
N LYS A 422 -40.42 16.63 41.39
CA LYS A 422 -40.62 15.18 41.26
C LYS A 422 -41.96 14.89 40.61
N LEU A 423 -41.98 14.17 39.51
CA LEU A 423 -43.17 13.47 39.00
C LEU A 423 -43.13 11.99 39.44
N PRO A 424 -44.31 11.39 39.84
CA PRO A 424 -44.36 10.07 40.43
C PRO A 424 -44.29 8.95 39.38
N ARG A 425 -43.61 7.87 39.79
CA ARG A 425 -43.61 6.59 39.06
C ARG A 425 -44.97 5.92 39.20
N ASN A 426 -45.62 5.57 38.10
CA ASN A 426 -46.62 4.53 38.05
C ASN A 426 -46.36 3.62 36.86
N TYR A 427 -45.93 2.41 37.15
CA TYR A 427 -46.01 1.26 36.25
C TYR A 427 -47.30 0.49 36.61
N PRO A 428 -48.08 0.01 35.65
CA PRO A 428 -48.99 -1.09 35.89
C PRO A 428 -48.35 -2.42 35.46
N GLU A 429 -48.41 -3.37 36.36
CA GLU A 429 -48.17 -4.79 36.14
C GLU A 429 -49.22 -5.42 35.25
N ASN A 430 -48.79 -6.45 34.58
CA ASN A 430 -49.44 -7.41 33.68
C ASN A 430 -50.92 -7.83 34.00
N PRO A 431 -51.61 -8.51 33.07
CA PRO A 431 -51.32 -9.92 32.75
C PRO A 431 -50.88 -10.26 31.32
#